data_4356076609870220bc85b4843a572de0
#
_entry.id   4356076609870220bc85b4843a572de0
#
_cell.length_a   1.000
_cell.length_b   1.000
_cell.length_c   1.000
_cell.angle_alpha   90.00
_cell.angle_beta   90.00
_cell.angle_gamma   90.00
#
_symmetry.space_group_name_H-M   'P 1'
#
loop_
_entity.id
_entity.type
_entity.pdbx_description
1 polymer ?
#
loop_
_entity_poly.entity_id
_entity_poly.type
_entity_poly.pdbx_seq_one_letter_code
_entity_poly.pdbx_strand_id
1 'polypeptide(L)'
;MQLDAITKTVLEFYPNVQGVYLFGSYMTEDEWPESDVDIALLLPPEEAKKEHSFAMGECSLALARFLNKDVDLLNARTVSTVFRKEIISKGRLLYCADQYAVDEFEMLTLSYYQKLNEERADIIASALADGRFINV
;
A
#
# COMPACT_ATOMS: atom_id res chain seq x y z
N MET A 1 -20.84 9.18 4.08
CA MET A 1 -20.42 7.77 4.09
C MET A 1 -19.02 7.63 4.66
N GLN A 2 -18.69 6.47 5.21
CA GLN A 2 -17.41 6.25 5.87
C GLN A 2 -16.22 6.41 4.93
N LEU A 3 -16.36 5.99 3.66
CA LEU A 3 -15.28 6.10 2.69
C LEU A 3 -14.94 7.54 2.36
N ASP A 4 -15.94 8.39 2.25
CA ASP A 4 -15.72 9.84 2.03
C ASP A 4 -15.04 10.48 3.22
N ALA A 5 -15.39 10.05 4.43
CA ALA A 5 -14.79 10.55 5.66
C ALA A 5 -13.33 10.15 5.78
N ILE A 6 -12.97 8.95 5.33
CA ILE A 6 -11.58 8.52 5.28
C ILE A 6 -10.77 9.48 4.41
N THR A 7 -11.24 9.72 3.19
CA THR A 7 -10.57 10.63 2.26
C THR A 7 -10.44 12.03 2.84
N LYS A 8 -11.53 12.53 3.43
CA LYS A 8 -11.54 13.87 4.02
C LYS A 8 -10.52 14.01 5.15
N THR A 9 -10.45 13.02 6.02
CA THR A 9 -9.48 13.02 7.12
C THR A 9 -8.05 12.98 6.59
N VAL A 10 -7.79 12.12 5.60
CA VAL A 10 -6.48 12.05 4.97
C VAL A 10 -6.07 13.40 4.38
N LEU A 11 -6.98 14.08 3.71
CA LEU A 11 -6.70 15.39 3.10
C LEU A 11 -6.40 16.47 4.13
N GLU A 12 -6.90 16.35 5.35
CA GLU A 12 -6.57 17.28 6.42
C GLU A 12 -5.09 17.18 6.82
N PHE A 13 -4.54 15.97 6.81
CA PHE A 13 -3.14 15.73 7.17
C PHE A 13 -2.21 15.78 5.96
N TYR A 14 -2.69 15.36 4.80
CA TYR A 14 -1.89 15.23 3.58
C TYR A 14 -2.64 15.85 2.41
N PRO A 15 -2.71 17.19 2.33
CA PRO A 15 -3.49 17.84 1.26
C PRO A 15 -2.95 17.58 -0.15
N ASN A 16 -1.68 17.18 -0.27
CA ASN A 16 -1.05 16.90 -1.56
C ASN A 16 -1.05 15.41 -1.93
N VAL A 17 -1.76 14.57 -1.17
CA VAL A 17 -1.83 13.15 -1.46
C VAL A 17 -2.34 12.91 -2.88
N GLN A 18 -1.67 12.02 -3.61
CA GLN A 18 -2.00 11.72 -5.01
C GLN A 18 -3.04 10.62 -5.16
N GLY A 19 -3.08 9.71 -4.22
CA GLY A 19 -4.04 8.63 -4.22
C GLY A 19 -4.19 8.00 -2.85
N VAL A 20 -5.35 7.41 -2.59
CA VAL A 20 -5.65 6.72 -1.33
C VAL A 20 -6.21 5.35 -1.66
N TYR A 21 -5.54 4.32 -1.18
CA TYR A 21 -5.97 2.93 -1.37
C TYR A 21 -6.49 2.35 -0.06
N LEU A 22 -7.61 1.65 -0.14
CA LEU A 22 -8.13 0.86 0.96
C LEU A 22 -7.93 -0.61 0.61
N PHE A 23 -7.31 -1.37 1.51
CA PHE A 23 -7.10 -2.80 1.30
C PHE A 23 -7.33 -3.55 2.61
N GLY A 24 -7.18 -4.88 2.57
CA GLY A 24 -7.54 -5.72 3.69
C GLY A 24 -9.02 -6.10 3.67
N SER A 25 -9.57 -6.46 4.82
CA SER A 25 -10.93 -7.01 4.91
C SER A 25 -12.03 -5.99 5.14
N TYR A 26 -11.68 -4.71 5.39
CA TYR A 26 -12.67 -3.68 5.69
C TYR A 26 -13.65 -3.49 4.54
N MET A 27 -14.94 -3.48 4.84
CA MET A 27 -16.03 -3.35 3.87
C MET A 27 -16.08 -4.49 2.84
N THR A 28 -15.52 -5.66 3.18
CA THR A 28 -15.60 -6.87 2.38
C THR A 28 -16.39 -7.95 3.11
N GLU A 29 -16.66 -9.05 2.42
CA GLU A 29 -17.35 -10.20 3.04
C GLU A 29 -16.55 -10.82 4.19
N ASP A 30 -15.22 -10.64 4.17
CA ASP A 30 -14.35 -11.17 5.20
C ASP A 30 -14.20 -10.25 6.42
N GLU A 31 -14.88 -9.11 6.42
CA GLU A 31 -14.82 -8.19 7.53
C GLU A 31 -15.48 -8.76 8.78
N TRP A 32 -14.82 -8.60 9.92
CA TRP A 32 -15.41 -8.88 11.23
C TRP A 32 -15.15 -7.69 12.16
N PRO A 33 -15.83 -7.63 13.32
CA PRO A 33 -15.75 -6.44 14.21
C PRO A 33 -14.32 -6.06 14.63
N GLU A 34 -13.42 -7.03 14.72
CA GLU A 34 -12.03 -6.81 15.15
C GLU A 34 -11.07 -6.61 13.99
N SER A 35 -11.56 -6.63 12.75
CA SER A 35 -10.71 -6.43 11.57
C SER A 35 -10.08 -5.04 11.56
N ASP A 36 -8.77 -4.99 11.28
CA ASP A 36 -8.06 -3.73 11.08
C ASP A 36 -8.45 -3.11 9.73
N VAL A 37 -8.31 -1.79 9.66
CA VAL A 37 -8.48 -1.05 8.42
C VAL A 37 -7.10 -0.72 7.88
N ASP A 38 -6.81 -1.17 6.67
CA ASP A 38 -5.52 -0.96 6.04
C ASP A 38 -5.65 0.09 4.93
N ILE A 39 -4.91 1.19 5.08
CA ILE A 39 -4.97 2.32 4.15
C ILE A 39 -3.56 2.65 3.70
N ALA A 40 -3.35 2.77 2.39
CA ALA A 40 -2.09 3.18 1.82
C ALA A 40 -2.24 4.53 1.13
N LEU A 41 -1.31 5.43 1.40
CA LEU A 41 -1.28 6.77 0.81
C LEU A 41 -0.20 6.84 -0.25
N LEU A 42 -0.57 7.32 -1.43
CA LEU A 42 0.40 7.64 -2.47
C LEU A 42 0.71 9.12 -2.38
N LEU A 43 1.81 9.45 -1.72
CA LEU A 43 2.28 10.82 -1.55
C LEU A 43 3.17 11.22 -2.72
N PRO A 44 3.33 12.53 -3.00
CA PRO A 44 4.35 12.98 -3.94
C PRO A 44 5.72 12.42 -3.52
N PRO A 45 6.59 12.05 -4.48
CA PRO A 45 7.85 11.37 -4.13
C PRO A 45 8.71 12.08 -3.11
N GLU A 46 8.82 13.40 -3.20
CA GLU A 46 9.63 14.17 -2.25
C GLU A 46 9.01 14.19 -0.86
N GLU A 47 7.71 14.30 -0.79
CA GLU A 47 6.96 14.28 0.46
C GLU A 47 7.04 12.89 1.10
N ALA A 48 6.94 11.84 0.28
CA ALA A 48 7.07 10.46 0.75
C ALA A 48 8.42 10.20 1.40
N LYS A 49 9.49 10.75 0.84
CA LYS A 49 10.85 10.60 1.41
C LYS A 49 11.01 11.27 2.75
N LYS A 50 10.29 12.36 2.98
CA LYS A 50 10.38 13.14 4.21
C LYS A 50 9.40 12.67 5.27
N GLU A 51 8.46 11.82 4.90
CA GLU A 51 7.42 11.38 5.82
C GLU A 51 8.00 10.47 6.89
N HIS A 52 7.74 10.84 8.13
CA HIS A 52 8.13 10.06 9.29
C HIS A 52 6.89 9.38 9.87
N SER A 53 7.08 8.23 10.46
CA SER A 53 6.01 7.45 11.07
C SER A 53 5.17 8.23 12.07
N PHE A 54 5.73 9.31 12.63
CA PHE A 54 5.02 10.12 13.63
C PHE A 54 3.77 10.81 13.04
N ALA A 55 3.92 11.49 11.90
CA ALA A 55 2.78 12.18 11.28
C ALA A 55 1.74 11.19 10.78
N MET A 56 2.18 10.07 10.21
CA MET A 56 1.26 9.00 9.83
C MET A 56 0.55 8.42 11.05
N GLY A 57 1.22 8.37 12.18
CA GLY A 57 0.62 7.93 13.43
C GLY A 57 -0.54 8.82 13.87
N GLU A 58 -0.39 10.12 13.76
CA GLU A 58 -1.46 11.07 14.11
C GLU A 58 -2.68 10.91 13.19
N CYS A 59 -2.45 10.80 11.89
CA CYS A 59 -3.51 10.57 10.93
C CYS A 59 -4.20 9.23 11.19
N SER A 60 -3.42 8.19 11.46
CA SER A 60 -3.91 6.87 11.79
C SER A 60 -4.82 6.91 13.03
N LEU A 61 -4.42 7.63 14.06
CA LEU A 61 -5.22 7.77 15.27
C LEU A 61 -6.53 8.51 15.02
N ALA A 62 -6.49 9.55 14.19
CA ALA A 62 -7.71 10.29 13.84
C ALA A 62 -8.68 9.39 13.09
N LEU A 63 -8.18 8.59 12.15
CA LEU A 63 -8.99 7.64 11.41
C LEU A 63 -9.54 6.54 12.31
N ALA A 64 -8.72 6.04 13.22
CA ALA A 64 -9.14 4.99 14.16
C ALA A 64 -10.27 5.47 15.07
N ARG A 65 -10.20 6.69 15.53
CA ARG A 65 -11.28 7.28 16.34
C ARG A 65 -12.58 7.41 15.56
N PHE A 66 -12.46 7.84 14.32
CA PHE A 66 -13.63 8.01 13.46
C PHE A 66 -14.28 6.68 13.12
N LEU A 67 -13.47 5.69 12.74
CA LEU A 67 -13.96 4.38 12.31
C LEU A 67 -14.23 3.42 13.46
N ASN A 68 -13.76 3.74 14.66
CA ASN A 68 -13.83 2.86 15.82
C ASN A 68 -13.18 1.50 15.55
N LYS A 69 -12.05 1.52 14.84
CA LYS A 69 -11.25 0.34 14.48
C LYS A 69 -9.78 0.74 14.47
N ASP A 70 -8.89 -0.25 14.63
CA ASP A 70 -7.48 -0.01 14.44
C ASP A 70 -7.20 0.27 12.96
N VAL A 71 -6.36 1.25 12.70
CA VAL A 71 -6.03 1.67 11.34
C VAL A 71 -4.52 1.57 11.12
N ASP A 72 -4.12 0.79 10.12
CA ASP A 72 -2.75 0.76 9.62
C ASP A 72 -2.64 1.71 8.44
N LEU A 73 -1.87 2.77 8.61
CA LEU A 73 -1.66 3.77 7.58
C LEU A 73 -0.25 3.63 7.03
N LEU A 74 -0.13 3.37 5.74
CA LEU A 74 1.12 3.04 5.09
C LEU A 74 1.48 4.04 4.02
N ASN A 75 2.78 4.29 3.87
CA ASN A 75 3.32 5.09 2.78
C ASN A 75 3.60 4.16 1.60
N ALA A 76 2.75 4.22 0.56
CA ALA A 76 2.84 3.30 -0.57
C ALA A 76 4.18 3.35 -1.30
N ARG A 77 4.89 4.48 -1.25
CA ARG A 77 6.18 4.62 -1.96
C ARG A 77 7.36 4.03 -1.21
N THR A 78 7.21 3.75 0.08
CA THR A 78 8.33 3.26 0.91
C THR A 78 8.21 1.79 1.28
N VAL A 79 7.07 1.16 1.08
CA VAL A 79 6.92 -0.27 1.34
C VAL A 79 7.59 -1.09 0.23
N SER A 80 7.80 -2.38 0.48
CA SER A 80 8.46 -3.26 -0.48
C SER A 80 7.67 -3.40 -1.78
N THR A 81 8.36 -3.81 -2.85
CA THR A 81 7.72 -4.05 -4.15
C THR A 81 6.60 -5.10 -4.03
N VAL A 82 6.84 -6.15 -3.26
CA VAL A 82 5.85 -7.20 -3.06
C VAL A 82 4.60 -6.63 -2.37
N PHE A 83 4.79 -5.80 -1.36
CA PHE A 83 3.68 -5.18 -0.65
C PHE A 83 2.92 -4.19 -1.54
N ARG A 84 3.63 -3.39 -2.35
CA ARG A 84 2.99 -2.49 -3.32
C ARG A 84 2.10 -3.25 -4.29
N LYS A 85 2.57 -4.40 -4.75
CA LYS A 85 1.80 -5.26 -5.66
C LYS A 85 0.52 -5.76 -4.99
N GLU A 86 0.59 -6.11 -3.71
CA GLU A 86 -0.58 -6.50 -2.94
C GLU A 86 -1.60 -5.35 -2.82
N ILE A 87 -1.13 -4.14 -2.55
CA ILE A 87 -1.99 -2.95 -2.48
C ILE A 87 -2.73 -2.76 -3.81
N ILE A 88 -2.01 -2.83 -4.93
CA ILE A 88 -2.58 -2.60 -6.26
C ILE A 88 -3.57 -3.72 -6.62
N SER A 89 -3.21 -4.97 -6.34
CA SER A 89 -4.00 -6.13 -6.77
C SER A 89 -5.27 -6.32 -5.94
N LYS A 90 -5.19 -6.08 -4.64
CA LYS A 90 -6.28 -6.36 -3.71
C LYS A 90 -6.96 -5.11 -3.18
N GLY A 91 -6.32 -3.97 -3.33
CA GLY A 91 -6.84 -2.71 -2.82
C GLY A 91 -7.88 -2.08 -3.72
N ARG A 92 -8.58 -1.10 -3.15
CA ARG A 92 -9.51 -0.26 -3.86
C ARG A 92 -9.02 1.17 -3.79
N LEU A 93 -8.98 1.84 -4.93
CA LEU A 93 -8.59 3.25 -5.00
C LEU A 93 -9.78 4.10 -4.58
N LEU A 94 -9.74 4.64 -3.38
CA LEU A 94 -10.83 5.48 -2.84
C LEU A 94 -10.79 6.90 -3.38
N TYR A 95 -9.60 7.42 -3.65
CA TYR A 95 -9.40 8.80 -4.04
C TYR A 95 -8.20 8.89 -4.96
N CYS A 96 -8.34 9.67 -6.02
CA CYS A 96 -7.26 9.90 -6.99
C CYS A 96 -7.23 11.38 -7.33
N ALA A 97 -6.20 12.08 -6.83
CA ALA A 97 -5.99 13.48 -7.13
C ALA A 97 -5.15 13.66 -8.39
N ASP A 98 -4.30 12.68 -8.70
CA ASP A 98 -3.36 12.74 -9.82
C ASP A 98 -3.34 11.38 -10.51
N GLN A 99 -4.13 11.25 -11.57
CA GLN A 99 -4.26 9.99 -12.31
C GLN A 99 -2.93 9.55 -12.92
N TYR A 100 -2.12 10.50 -13.40
CA TYR A 100 -0.82 10.18 -13.98
C TYR A 100 0.09 9.54 -12.92
N ALA A 101 0.12 10.12 -11.72
CA ALA A 101 0.95 9.60 -10.64
C ALA A 101 0.50 8.20 -10.21
N VAL A 102 -0.79 7.98 -10.11
CA VAL A 102 -1.36 6.66 -9.78
C VAL A 102 -1.00 5.64 -10.84
N ASP A 103 -1.22 5.97 -12.11
CA ASP A 103 -0.91 5.07 -13.23
C ASP A 103 0.58 4.72 -13.28
N GLU A 104 1.44 5.72 -13.09
CA GLU A 104 2.88 5.52 -13.06
C GLU A 104 3.29 4.61 -11.90
N PHE A 105 2.76 4.86 -10.72
CA PHE A 105 3.04 4.05 -9.54
C PHE A 105 2.66 2.58 -9.78
N GLU A 106 1.47 2.34 -10.32
CA GLU A 106 0.99 0.98 -10.57
C GLU A 106 1.81 0.30 -11.67
N MET A 107 2.10 1.00 -12.75
CA MET A 107 2.90 0.46 -13.85
C MET A 107 4.31 0.09 -13.39
N LEU A 108 4.98 0.98 -12.68
CA LEU A 108 6.33 0.73 -12.19
C LEU A 108 6.35 -0.40 -11.16
N THR A 109 5.36 -0.47 -10.29
CA THR A 109 5.27 -1.54 -9.30
C THR A 109 5.15 -2.90 -9.99
N LEU A 110 4.27 -3.03 -10.97
CA LEU A 110 4.08 -4.29 -11.69
C LEU A 110 5.32 -4.67 -12.48
N SER A 111 5.99 -3.68 -13.07
CA SER A 111 7.23 -3.89 -13.82
C SER A 111 8.34 -4.40 -12.91
N TYR A 112 8.55 -3.78 -11.76
CA TYR A 112 9.55 -4.21 -10.79
C TYR A 112 9.21 -5.57 -10.19
N TYR A 113 7.95 -5.82 -9.93
CA TYR A 113 7.51 -7.11 -9.40
C TYR A 113 7.81 -8.24 -10.40
N GLN A 114 7.52 -8.02 -11.67
CA GLN A 114 7.82 -8.99 -12.73
C GLN A 114 9.33 -9.26 -12.81
N LYS A 115 10.14 -8.21 -12.78
CA LYS A 115 11.60 -8.34 -12.80
C LYS A 115 12.11 -9.15 -11.60
N LEU A 116 11.56 -8.89 -10.42
CA LEU A 116 11.91 -9.62 -9.21
C LEU A 116 11.60 -11.10 -9.35
N ASN A 117 10.46 -11.45 -9.92
CA ASN A 117 10.09 -12.84 -10.15
C ASN A 117 10.97 -13.52 -11.17
N GLU A 118 11.38 -12.80 -12.23
CA GLU A 118 12.33 -13.34 -13.23
C GLU A 118 13.68 -13.63 -12.59
N GLU A 119 14.18 -12.72 -11.77
CA GLU A 119 15.45 -12.93 -11.05
C GLU A 119 15.38 -14.13 -10.12
N ARG A 120 14.27 -14.30 -9.41
CA ARG A 120 14.07 -15.46 -8.54
C ARG A 120 14.02 -16.76 -9.33
N ALA A 121 13.37 -16.77 -10.48
CA ALA A 121 13.28 -17.95 -11.35
C ALA A 121 14.66 -18.33 -11.86
N ASP A 122 15.47 -17.37 -12.26
CA ASP A 122 16.85 -17.60 -12.72
C ASP A 122 17.71 -18.17 -11.59
N ILE A 123 17.62 -17.64 -10.40
CA ILE A 123 18.37 -18.13 -9.24
C ILE A 123 17.97 -19.57 -8.93
N ILE A 124 16.69 -19.89 -8.93
CA ILE A 124 16.20 -21.24 -8.67
C ILE A 124 16.69 -22.20 -9.77
N ALA A 125 16.58 -21.81 -11.03
CA ALA A 125 17.04 -22.63 -12.15
C ALA A 125 18.53 -22.92 -12.05
N SER A 126 19.35 -21.92 -11.74
CA SER A 126 20.80 -22.09 -11.53
C SER A 126 21.07 -23.02 -10.37
N ALA A 127 20.37 -22.85 -9.25
CA ALA A 127 20.56 -23.69 -8.07
C ALA A 127 20.22 -25.15 -8.37
N LEU A 128 19.14 -25.39 -9.11
CA LEU A 128 18.77 -26.74 -9.53
C LEU A 128 19.79 -27.37 -10.46
N ALA A 129 20.30 -26.59 -11.43
CA ALA A 129 21.32 -27.05 -12.35
C ALA A 129 22.62 -27.44 -11.63
N ASP A 130 22.97 -26.69 -10.59
CA ASP A 130 24.19 -26.94 -9.80
C ASP A 130 23.96 -27.94 -8.66
N GLY A 131 22.75 -28.39 -8.46
CA GLY A 131 22.42 -29.33 -7.38
C GLY A 131 22.44 -28.74 -5.99
N ARG A 132 22.52 -27.42 -5.86
CA ARG A 132 22.61 -26.75 -4.57
C ARG A 132 21.28 -26.49 -3.89
N PHE A 133 20.23 -26.58 -4.63
CA PHE A 133 18.89 -26.26 -4.14
C PHE A 133 18.38 -27.24 -3.10
N ILE A 134 18.88 -28.43 -3.13
CA ILE A 134 18.37 -29.56 -2.34
C ILE A 134 18.56 -29.40 -0.83
N ASN A 135 19.47 -28.52 -0.43
CA ASN A 135 19.85 -28.34 0.98
C ASN A 135 19.01 -27.34 1.73
N VAL A 136 17.93 -26.93 1.15
CA VAL A 136 17.02 -25.95 1.77
C VAL A 136 16.14 -26.60 2.80
#